data_b6036bba9373bcf62fc1bd335de8d51e
#
_entry.id   b6036bba9373bcf62fc1bd335de8d51e
#
_cell.length_a   1.000
_cell.length_b   1.000
_cell.length_c   1.000
_cell.angle_alpha   90.00
_cell.angle_beta   90.00
_cell.angle_gamma   90.00
#
_symmetry.space_group_name_H-M   'P 1'
#
loop_
_entity.id
_entity.type
_entity.pdbx_description
1 polymer ?
#
loop_
_entity_poly.entity_id
_entity_poly.type
_entity_poly.pdbx_seq_one_letter_code
_entity_poly.pdbx_strand_id
1 'polypeptide(L)'
;DRPANAAWNASRKPLVGEFVFRGRTVFVIANHFNSKGGDQALHAQYQPVVRSSEVQRHQQATLVNAFVKDILHVQKNAAVVALGDINDFEFSGTAKALEGDGELWSAIKSLPRSERYSYDYQATSRSWTRSW
;
A
#
# COMPACT_ATOMS: atom_id res chain seq x y z
N ASP A 1 -21.32 11.59 0.10
CA ASP A 1 -21.07 10.16 -0.22
C ASP A 1 -20.45 10.07 -1.61
N ARG A 2 -19.17 9.78 -1.69
CA ARG A 2 -18.55 9.39 -2.95
C ARG A 2 -19.06 7.99 -3.32
N PRO A 3 -19.44 7.74 -4.58
CA PRO A 3 -19.86 6.40 -5.00
C PRO A 3 -18.76 5.38 -4.64
N ALA A 4 -19.18 4.19 -4.21
CA ALA A 4 -18.24 3.13 -3.86
C ALA A 4 -17.33 2.87 -5.06
N ASN A 5 -16.03 3.15 -4.90
CA ASN A 5 -15.07 2.96 -5.97
C ASN A 5 -14.88 1.46 -6.21
N ALA A 6 -14.94 1.04 -7.48
CA ALA A 6 -14.81 -0.35 -7.89
C ALA A 6 -13.52 -1.02 -7.40
N ALA A 7 -12.45 -0.24 -7.16
CA ALA A 7 -11.21 -0.74 -6.58
C ALA A 7 -11.38 -1.39 -5.19
N TRP A 8 -12.47 -1.09 -4.49
CA TRP A 8 -12.78 -1.64 -3.16
C TRP A 8 -13.84 -2.74 -3.18
N ASN A 9 -14.29 -3.16 -4.36
CA ASN A 9 -15.23 -4.27 -4.48
C ASN A 9 -14.60 -5.56 -3.94
N ALA A 10 -15.36 -6.28 -3.09
CA ALA A 10 -14.90 -7.49 -2.40
C ALA A 10 -13.57 -7.33 -1.63
N SER A 11 -13.18 -6.09 -1.27
CA SER A 11 -11.96 -5.76 -0.55
C SER A 11 -12.25 -4.84 0.64
N ARG A 12 -11.32 -4.76 1.58
CA ARG A 12 -11.43 -3.88 2.75
C ARG A 12 -11.15 -2.44 2.36
N LYS A 13 -11.99 -1.51 2.82
CA LYS A 13 -11.79 -0.08 2.63
C LYS A 13 -10.74 0.44 3.61
N PRO A 14 -9.93 1.44 3.23
CA PRO A 14 -9.03 2.10 4.15
C PRO A 14 -9.80 2.78 5.28
N LEU A 15 -9.20 2.79 6.47
CA LEU A 15 -9.67 3.58 7.60
C LEU A 15 -8.73 4.75 7.79
N VAL A 16 -9.28 5.97 7.89
CA VAL A 16 -8.50 7.19 8.12
C VAL A 16 -8.83 7.75 9.49
N GLY A 17 -7.80 8.03 10.27
CA GLY A 17 -7.90 8.76 11.53
C GLY A 17 -7.09 10.05 11.48
N GLU A 18 -7.65 11.13 12.02
CA GLU A 18 -6.95 12.38 12.27
C GLU A 18 -6.65 12.49 13.75
N PHE A 19 -5.39 12.75 14.08
CA PHE A 19 -4.90 12.84 15.45
C PHE A 19 -4.10 14.13 15.65
N VAL A 20 -4.04 14.61 16.87
CA VAL A 20 -3.13 15.69 17.25
C VAL A 20 -2.06 15.12 18.18
N PHE A 21 -0.80 15.23 17.77
CA PHE A 21 0.35 14.80 18.55
C PHE A 21 1.36 15.93 18.68
N ARG A 22 1.67 16.33 19.90
CA ARG A 22 2.57 17.44 20.21
C ARG A 22 2.26 18.72 19.43
N GLY A 23 0.95 19.05 19.32
CA GLY A 23 0.47 20.24 18.61
C GLY A 23 0.52 20.16 17.07
N ARG A 24 0.82 18.98 16.51
CA ARG A 24 0.83 18.74 15.05
C ARG A 24 -0.28 17.76 14.67
N THR A 25 -0.95 18.04 13.57
CA THR A 25 -1.91 17.10 13.00
C THR A 25 -1.19 15.94 12.33
N VAL A 26 -1.64 14.74 12.64
CA VAL A 26 -1.14 13.48 12.05
C VAL A 26 -2.32 12.73 11.46
N PHE A 27 -2.29 12.43 10.19
CA PHE A 27 -3.24 11.54 9.52
C PHE A 27 -2.66 10.13 9.46
N VAL A 28 -3.45 9.16 9.91
CA VAL A 28 -3.10 7.74 9.83
C VAL A 28 -4.08 7.04 8.90
N ILE A 29 -3.57 6.43 7.85
CA ILE A 29 -4.36 5.70 6.84
C ILE A 29 -4.04 4.22 6.98
N ALA A 30 -4.94 3.48 7.62
CA ALA A 30 -4.81 2.03 7.79
C ALA A 30 -5.37 1.30 6.57
N ASN A 31 -4.53 0.48 5.94
CA ASN A 31 -4.82 -0.20 4.68
C ASN A 31 -4.77 -1.72 4.83
N HIS A 32 -5.59 -2.42 4.07
CA HIS A 32 -5.44 -3.84 3.80
C HIS A 32 -5.85 -4.08 2.35
N PHE A 33 -4.87 -4.02 1.44
CA PHE A 33 -5.13 -4.16 0.02
C PHE A 33 -5.52 -5.59 -0.36
N ASN A 34 -6.04 -5.77 -1.57
CA ASN A 34 -6.48 -7.05 -2.04
C ASN A 34 -5.34 -8.08 -2.02
N SER A 35 -5.65 -9.28 -1.52
CA SER A 35 -4.66 -10.37 -1.43
C SER A 35 -4.31 -10.92 -2.81
N LYS A 36 -3.20 -11.66 -2.90
CA LYS A 36 -2.77 -12.36 -4.13
C LYS A 36 -3.58 -13.65 -4.41
N GLY A 37 -4.65 -13.88 -3.65
CA GLY A 37 -5.54 -15.03 -3.87
C GLY A 37 -6.20 -14.96 -5.24
N GLY A 38 -6.13 -16.06 -6.01
CA GLY A 38 -6.69 -16.13 -7.35
C GLY A 38 -5.76 -15.71 -8.49
N ASP A 39 -4.59 -15.16 -8.19
CA ASP A 39 -3.55 -14.94 -9.21
C ASP A 39 -2.92 -16.25 -9.64
N GLN A 40 -2.61 -16.37 -10.93
CA GLN A 40 -1.87 -17.53 -11.43
C GLN A 40 -0.44 -17.54 -10.89
N ALA A 41 0.11 -18.73 -10.69
CA ALA A 41 1.52 -18.88 -10.28
C ALA A 41 2.46 -18.28 -11.34
N LEU A 42 3.62 -17.78 -10.90
CA LEU A 42 4.65 -17.18 -11.80
C LEU A 42 5.07 -18.12 -12.94
N HIS A 43 5.02 -19.44 -12.70
CA HIS A 43 5.35 -20.50 -13.64
C HIS A 43 4.10 -21.25 -14.12
N ALA A 44 2.97 -20.53 -14.29
CA ALA A 44 1.76 -21.12 -14.84
C ALA A 44 2.00 -21.62 -16.27
N GLN A 45 1.28 -22.69 -16.63
CA GLN A 45 1.37 -23.33 -17.96
C GLN A 45 1.09 -22.35 -19.12
N TYR A 46 0.23 -21.37 -18.87
CA TYR A 46 -0.15 -20.34 -19.85
C TYR A 46 0.55 -19.01 -19.51
N GLN A 47 1.15 -18.39 -20.53
CA GLN A 47 1.82 -17.09 -20.43
C GLN A 47 1.18 -16.10 -21.42
N PRO A 48 1.05 -14.81 -21.07
CA PRO A 48 1.45 -14.20 -19.80
C PRO A 48 0.51 -14.55 -18.64
N VAL A 49 1.07 -14.58 -17.45
CA VAL A 49 0.35 -14.88 -16.20
C VAL A 49 -0.75 -13.85 -15.93
N VAL A 50 -1.99 -14.30 -15.70
CA VAL A 50 -3.10 -13.41 -15.33
C VAL A 50 -3.02 -13.08 -13.84
N ARG A 51 -2.90 -11.79 -13.51
CA ARG A 51 -2.78 -11.25 -12.16
C ARG A 51 -3.87 -10.21 -11.91
N SER A 52 -5.11 -10.65 -11.85
CA SER A 52 -6.28 -9.77 -11.66
C SER A 52 -6.21 -9.02 -10.31
N SER A 53 -5.66 -9.66 -9.29
CA SER A 53 -5.51 -9.04 -7.97
C SER A 53 -4.48 -7.91 -7.96
N GLU A 54 -3.44 -7.98 -8.79
CA GLU A 54 -2.43 -6.93 -8.93
C GLU A 54 -3.03 -5.64 -9.48
N VAL A 55 -3.90 -5.74 -10.48
CA VAL A 55 -4.61 -4.58 -11.05
C VAL A 55 -5.42 -3.86 -9.97
N GLN A 56 -6.15 -4.63 -9.17
CA GLN A 56 -6.95 -4.07 -8.08
C GLN A 56 -6.07 -3.41 -7.00
N ARG A 57 -4.98 -4.07 -6.57
CA ARG A 57 -4.03 -3.47 -5.61
C ARG A 57 -3.42 -2.18 -6.13
N HIS A 58 -3.05 -2.14 -7.40
CA HIS A 58 -2.50 -0.93 -8.02
C HIS A 58 -3.51 0.23 -8.01
N GLN A 59 -4.77 -0.05 -8.32
CA GLN A 59 -5.86 0.94 -8.24
C GLN A 59 -6.07 1.43 -6.80
N GLN A 60 -6.04 0.51 -5.82
CA GLN A 60 -6.15 0.86 -4.40
C GLN A 60 -5.02 1.77 -3.95
N ALA A 61 -3.77 1.43 -4.30
CA ALA A 61 -2.60 2.25 -4.00
C ALA A 61 -2.68 3.66 -4.61
N THR A 62 -3.08 3.75 -5.89
CA THR A 62 -3.26 5.03 -6.59
C THR A 62 -4.32 5.90 -5.90
N LEU A 63 -5.43 5.32 -5.45
CA LEU A 63 -6.49 6.05 -4.76
C LEU A 63 -6.03 6.55 -3.38
N VAL A 64 -5.28 5.73 -2.64
CA VAL A 64 -4.71 6.16 -1.35
C VAL A 64 -3.71 7.29 -1.55
N ASN A 65 -2.82 7.19 -2.54
CA ASN A 65 -1.88 8.27 -2.85
C ASN A 65 -2.60 9.56 -3.27
N ALA A 66 -3.65 9.47 -4.10
CA ALA A 66 -4.45 10.63 -4.47
C ALA A 66 -5.08 11.31 -3.23
N PHE A 67 -5.57 10.51 -2.29
CA PHE A 67 -6.09 11.04 -1.03
C PHE A 67 -4.99 11.71 -0.17
N VAL A 68 -3.78 11.16 -0.15
CA VAL A 68 -2.63 11.80 0.51
C VAL A 68 -2.32 13.15 -0.14
N LYS A 69 -2.33 13.23 -1.47
CA LYS A 69 -2.16 14.51 -2.21
C LYS A 69 -3.22 15.52 -1.81
N ASP A 70 -4.49 15.11 -1.69
CA ASP A 70 -5.58 15.98 -1.25
C ASP A 70 -5.32 16.53 0.17
N ILE A 71 -4.91 15.67 1.12
CA ILE A 71 -4.55 16.10 2.48
C ILE A 71 -3.42 17.15 2.44
N LEU A 72 -2.34 16.85 1.73
CA LEU A 72 -1.17 17.73 1.65
C LEU A 72 -1.46 19.03 0.90
N HIS A 73 -2.42 19.03 -0.03
CA HIS A 73 -2.89 20.24 -0.69
C HIS A 73 -3.60 21.18 0.27
N VAL A 74 -4.46 20.64 1.12
CA VAL A 74 -5.23 21.41 2.13
C VAL A 74 -4.33 21.82 3.30
N GLN A 75 -3.47 20.92 3.75
CA GLN A 75 -2.62 21.11 4.93
C GLN A 75 -1.18 20.69 4.62
N LYS A 76 -0.41 21.63 4.05
CA LYS A 76 0.97 21.39 3.56
C LYS A 76 1.95 20.80 4.58
N ASN A 77 1.73 21.05 5.87
CA ASN A 77 2.60 20.58 6.97
C ASN A 77 1.99 19.39 7.72
N ALA A 78 0.94 18.74 7.19
CA ALA A 78 0.38 17.55 7.80
C ALA A 78 1.43 16.42 7.79
N ALA A 79 1.51 15.69 8.89
CA ALA A 79 2.19 14.41 8.89
C ALA A 79 1.19 13.34 8.44
N VAL A 80 1.54 12.58 7.39
CA VAL A 80 0.69 11.51 6.88
C VAL A 80 1.44 10.19 7.00
N VAL A 81 0.79 9.21 7.61
CA VAL A 81 1.31 7.84 7.76
C VAL A 81 0.32 6.88 7.10
N ALA A 82 0.74 6.23 6.03
CA ALA A 82 0.02 5.10 5.46
C ALA A 82 0.63 3.80 5.99
N LEU A 83 -0.17 2.94 6.59
CA LEU A 83 0.29 1.69 7.20
C LEU A 83 -0.68 0.54 6.91
N GLY A 84 -0.27 -0.68 7.21
CA GLY A 84 -1.07 -1.88 7.07
C GLY A 84 -0.50 -2.87 6.07
N ASP A 85 -1.31 -3.84 5.66
CA ASP A 85 -0.91 -4.88 4.72
C ASP A 85 -1.28 -4.49 3.29
N ILE A 86 -0.30 -4.13 2.48
CA ILE A 86 -0.49 -3.80 1.06
C ILE A 86 -0.46 -5.02 0.15
N ASN A 87 -0.21 -6.21 0.69
CA ASN A 87 -0.18 -7.49 -0.01
C ASN A 87 0.72 -7.51 -1.26
N ASP A 88 1.81 -6.72 -1.24
CA ASP A 88 2.76 -6.67 -2.35
C ASP A 88 4.20 -6.41 -1.87
N PHE A 89 5.16 -6.53 -2.78
CA PHE A 89 6.58 -6.32 -2.49
C PHE A 89 6.97 -4.84 -2.51
N GLU A 90 8.03 -4.47 -1.76
CA GLU A 90 8.55 -3.11 -1.71
C GLU A 90 8.95 -2.53 -3.07
N PHE A 91 9.27 -3.40 -4.04
CA PHE A 91 9.70 -3.02 -5.39
C PHE A 91 8.56 -3.12 -6.44
N SER A 92 7.35 -3.47 -6.01
CA SER A 92 6.20 -3.66 -6.91
C SER A 92 5.67 -2.35 -7.50
N GLY A 93 4.86 -2.48 -8.57
CA GLY A 93 4.10 -1.35 -9.11
C GLY A 93 3.10 -0.76 -8.10
N THR A 94 2.52 -1.60 -7.25
CA THR A 94 1.63 -1.20 -6.16
C THR A 94 2.35 -0.31 -5.15
N ALA A 95 3.56 -0.70 -4.72
CA ALA A 95 4.37 0.08 -3.81
C ALA A 95 4.75 1.45 -4.41
N LYS A 96 5.18 1.46 -5.68
CA LYS A 96 5.48 2.70 -6.41
C LYS A 96 4.27 3.61 -6.56
N ALA A 97 3.10 3.05 -6.86
CA ALA A 97 1.87 3.83 -6.96
C ALA A 97 1.46 4.45 -5.61
N LEU A 98 1.73 3.75 -4.49
CA LEU A 98 1.47 4.27 -3.14
C LEU A 98 2.45 5.39 -2.78
N GLU A 99 3.74 5.27 -3.12
CA GLU A 99 4.74 6.33 -2.92
C GLU A 99 4.43 7.58 -3.75
N GLY A 100 3.86 7.39 -4.95
CA GLY A 100 3.52 8.47 -5.87
C GLY A 100 4.76 9.18 -6.40
N ASP A 101 4.69 10.50 -6.47
CA ASP A 101 5.78 11.37 -6.91
C ASP A 101 6.69 11.79 -5.72
N GLY A 102 6.62 11.06 -4.60
CA GLY A 102 7.38 11.34 -3.38
C GLY A 102 6.52 11.89 -2.24
N GLU A 103 5.21 11.82 -2.34
CA GLU A 103 4.29 12.19 -1.26
C GLU A 103 4.45 11.27 -0.05
N LEU A 104 4.72 10.00 -0.30
CA LEU A 104 5.03 9.01 0.72
C LEU A 104 6.42 8.41 0.46
N TRP A 105 7.07 8.02 1.54
CA TRP A 105 8.34 7.33 1.50
C TRP A 105 8.26 6.04 2.32
N SER A 106 8.70 4.93 1.74
CA SER A 106 8.65 3.64 2.41
C SER A 106 9.71 3.53 3.51
N ALA A 107 9.28 3.46 4.76
CA ALA A 107 10.16 3.40 5.93
C ALA A 107 11.09 2.17 5.92
N ILE A 108 10.70 1.06 5.27
CA ILE A 108 11.54 -0.13 5.17
C ILE A 108 12.85 0.16 4.40
N LYS A 109 12.85 1.18 3.54
CA LYS A 109 14.05 1.58 2.78
C LYS A 109 15.16 2.16 3.64
N SER A 110 14.86 2.54 4.90
CA SER A 110 15.89 2.94 5.88
C SER A 110 16.73 1.77 6.40
N LEU A 111 16.24 0.55 6.25
CA LEU A 111 16.95 -0.66 6.68
C LEU A 111 17.92 -1.17 5.61
N PRO A 112 19.02 -1.82 5.99
CA PRO A 112 19.86 -2.59 5.08
C PRO A 112 19.03 -3.62 4.31
N ARG A 113 19.36 -3.89 3.05
CA ARG A 113 18.59 -4.83 2.21
C ARG A 113 18.42 -6.22 2.84
N SER A 114 19.40 -6.70 3.58
CA SER A 114 19.36 -7.99 4.28
C SER A 114 18.34 -8.04 5.43
N GLU A 115 17.91 -6.87 5.92
CA GLU A 115 16.97 -6.73 7.03
C GLU A 115 15.55 -6.34 6.60
N ARG A 116 15.36 -6.12 5.29
CA ARG A 116 14.08 -5.70 4.71
C ARG A 116 13.14 -6.88 4.53
N TYR A 117 12.70 -7.49 5.62
CA TYR A 117 11.65 -8.52 5.59
C TYR A 117 10.61 -8.27 6.68
N SER A 118 9.37 -8.57 6.39
CA SER A 118 8.26 -8.48 7.34
C SER A 118 7.52 -9.81 7.49
N TYR A 119 7.91 -10.81 6.70
CA TYR A 119 7.29 -12.13 6.71
C TYR A 119 8.28 -13.21 6.28
N ASP A 120 8.33 -14.30 7.05
CA ASP A 120 9.11 -15.49 6.73
C ASP A 120 8.15 -16.67 6.54
N TYR A 121 8.26 -17.35 5.41
CA TYR A 121 7.41 -18.48 5.06
C TYR A 121 8.25 -19.58 4.41
N GLN A 122 8.20 -20.79 5.00
CA GLN A 122 8.93 -21.96 4.52
C GLN A 122 10.43 -21.70 4.29
N ALA A 123 11.09 -21.08 5.28
CA ALA A 123 12.51 -20.68 5.22
C ALA A 123 12.87 -19.73 4.06
N THR A 124 11.89 -19.08 3.46
CA THR A 124 12.10 -18.03 2.45
C THR A 124 11.65 -16.70 3.03
N SER A 125 12.60 -15.86 3.42
CA SER A 125 12.32 -14.51 3.90
C SER A 125 11.77 -13.66 2.76
N ARG A 126 10.60 -13.07 2.96
CA ARG A 126 9.96 -12.18 2.00
C ARG A 126 9.65 -10.84 2.65
N SER A 127 10.06 -9.78 2.00
CA SER A 127 9.67 -8.43 2.39
C SER A 127 8.24 -8.16 1.89
N TRP A 128 7.27 -8.41 2.78
CA TRP A 128 5.92 -7.91 2.62
C TRP A 128 5.84 -6.61 3.41
N THR A 129 5.54 -5.54 2.75
CA THR A 129 5.45 -4.25 3.43
C THR A 129 4.21 -4.23 4.33
N ARG A 130 4.44 -4.38 5.65
CA ARG A 130 3.40 -4.22 6.67
C ARG A 130 3.35 -2.82 7.27
N SER A 131 4.30 -1.96 6.94
CA SER A 131 4.30 -0.57 7.46
C SER A 131 4.95 0.39 6.47
N TRP A 132 4.25 1.44 6.23
CA TRP A 132 4.67 2.62 5.50
C TRP A 132 4.75 3.81 6.45
#